data_fcd2642bbf27d88f3ba123e6366cadea
#
_entry.id   fcd2642bbf27d88f3ba123e6366cadea
#
_cell.length_a   1.000
_cell.length_b   1.000
_cell.length_c   1.000
_cell.angle_alpha   90.00
_cell.angle_beta   90.00
_cell.angle_gamma   90.00
#
_symmetry.space_group_name_H-M   'P 1'
#
loop_
_entity.id
_entity.type
_entity.pdbx_description
1 polymer ?
#
loop_
_entity_poly.entity_id
_entity_poly.type
_entity_poly.pdbx_seq_one_letter_code
_entity_poly.pdbx_strand_id
1 'polypeptide(L)'
;MDDAAEDAIRQFGDQSGLAVLIEQYALWAVAGFALLFLRSSIENALAGLAIFLGSDYQENVVCWITTNGTRRPARISQTGLLSTTFYLYEVDEAGIITGGTLLKLPNSELKSLRIERPLDHLPLPKPAQQETDK
;
A
#
# COMPACT_ATOMS: atom_id res chain seq x y z
N MET A 1 -48.63 30.63 38.31
CA MET A 1 -48.41 29.26 37.81
C MET A 1 -47.40 29.23 36.66
N ASP A 2 -46.89 30.38 36.25
CA ASP A 2 -46.00 30.52 35.09
C ASP A 2 -44.51 30.49 35.43
N ASP A 3 -44.15 30.78 36.71
CA ASP A 3 -42.74 30.88 37.13
C ASP A 3 -41.99 29.53 37.08
N ALA A 4 -42.66 28.40 37.30
CA ALA A 4 -42.04 27.08 37.25
C ALA A 4 -41.73 26.64 35.80
N ALA A 5 -42.49 27.10 34.84
CA ALA A 5 -42.27 26.84 33.42
C ALA A 5 -41.10 27.68 32.88
N GLU A 6 -40.99 28.94 33.34
CA GLU A 6 -39.86 29.80 32.97
C GLU A 6 -38.53 29.32 33.57
N ASP A 7 -38.53 28.82 34.82
CA ASP A 7 -37.34 28.25 35.44
C ASP A 7 -36.92 26.93 34.78
N ALA A 8 -37.88 26.11 34.36
CA ALA A 8 -37.57 24.92 33.58
C ALA A 8 -36.96 25.27 32.21
N ILE A 9 -37.47 26.31 31.56
CA ILE A 9 -36.91 26.76 30.27
C ILE A 9 -35.51 27.37 30.44
N ARG A 10 -35.27 28.08 31.54
CA ARG A 10 -33.95 28.62 31.87
C ARG A 10 -32.97 27.52 32.21
N GLN A 11 -33.41 26.46 32.87
CA GLN A 11 -32.58 25.33 33.22
C GLN A 11 -32.24 24.45 31.99
N PHE A 12 -33.14 24.40 30.99
CA PHE A 12 -32.82 23.83 29.67
C PHE A 12 -32.00 24.80 28.81
N GLY A 13 -32.03 26.08 29.08
CA GLY A 13 -31.26 27.12 28.35
C GLY A 13 -29.78 27.16 28.76
N ASP A 14 -29.41 26.54 29.88
CA ASP A 14 -27.99 26.39 30.25
C ASP A 14 -27.33 25.20 29.50
N GLN A 15 -27.51 25.21 28.19
CA GLN A 15 -26.86 24.29 27.24
C GLN A 15 -25.36 24.60 27.08
N SER A 16 -24.84 25.60 27.82
CA SER A 16 -23.43 25.94 27.74
C SER A 16 -22.50 24.74 28.07
N GLY A 17 -22.88 23.92 29.06
CA GLY A 17 -22.15 22.74 29.40
C GLY A 17 -22.24 21.62 28.33
N LEU A 18 -23.41 21.40 27.76
CA LEU A 18 -23.62 20.43 26.69
C LEU A 18 -22.99 20.90 25.39
N ALA A 19 -23.06 22.16 25.05
CA ALA A 19 -22.44 22.75 23.88
C ALA A 19 -20.90 22.63 23.94
N VAL A 20 -20.33 22.95 25.11
CA VAL A 20 -18.85 22.77 25.33
C VAL A 20 -18.44 21.31 25.23
N LEU A 21 -19.22 20.39 25.81
CA LEU A 21 -18.95 18.97 25.71
C LEU A 21 -19.03 18.48 24.25
N ILE A 22 -20.09 18.87 23.52
CA ILE A 22 -20.25 18.50 22.11
C ILE A 22 -19.09 19.07 21.28
N GLU A 23 -18.71 20.33 21.49
CA GLU A 23 -17.59 20.95 20.80
C GLU A 23 -16.27 20.22 21.07
N GLN A 24 -15.99 19.86 22.32
CA GLN A 24 -14.79 19.13 22.72
C GLN A 24 -14.78 17.71 22.15
N TYR A 25 -15.90 16.97 22.22
CA TYR A 25 -15.98 15.62 21.68
C TYR A 25 -16.00 15.63 20.15
N ALA A 26 -16.59 16.63 19.50
CA ALA A 26 -16.55 16.77 18.05
C ALA A 26 -15.13 16.94 17.55
N LEU A 27 -14.30 17.71 18.25
CA LEU A 27 -12.89 17.88 17.89
C LEU A 27 -12.14 16.54 17.94
N TRP A 28 -12.34 15.76 19.00
CA TRP A 28 -11.72 14.43 19.12
C TRP A 28 -12.27 13.43 18.11
N ALA A 29 -13.57 13.49 17.80
CA ALA A 29 -14.18 12.66 16.77
C ALA A 29 -13.62 12.98 15.38
N VAL A 30 -13.47 14.26 15.06
CA VAL A 30 -12.86 14.70 13.79
C VAL A 30 -11.39 14.29 13.73
N ALA A 31 -10.62 14.45 14.82
CA ALA A 31 -9.22 14.02 14.88
C ALA A 31 -9.10 12.51 14.71
N GLY A 32 -9.95 11.72 15.40
CA GLY A 32 -9.97 10.27 15.26
C GLY A 32 -10.34 9.81 13.85
N PHE A 33 -11.32 10.46 13.24
CA PHE A 33 -11.73 10.20 11.87
C PHE A 33 -10.61 10.55 10.87
N ALA A 34 -9.95 11.69 11.05
CA ALA A 34 -8.81 12.10 10.24
C ALA A 34 -7.66 11.08 10.34
N LEU A 35 -7.36 10.57 11.54
CA LEU A 35 -6.35 9.55 11.74
C LEU A 35 -6.67 8.24 11.03
N LEU A 36 -7.95 7.83 11.01
CA LEU A 36 -8.38 6.63 10.27
C LEU A 36 -8.18 6.79 8.77
N PHE A 37 -8.49 7.96 8.22
CA PHE A 37 -8.24 8.25 6.80
C PHE A 37 -6.76 8.35 6.47
N LEU A 38 -5.97 8.95 7.35
CA LEU A 38 -4.53 9.11 7.16
C LEU A 38 -3.75 7.81 7.34
N ARG A 39 -4.32 6.82 8.04
CA ARG A 39 -3.67 5.54 8.31
C ARG A 39 -3.12 4.90 7.04
N SER A 40 -3.93 4.78 5.99
CA SER A 40 -3.51 4.19 4.72
C SER A 40 -2.38 4.98 4.07
N SER A 41 -2.43 6.31 4.13
CA SER A 41 -1.38 7.18 3.59
C SER A 41 -0.07 7.06 4.38
N ILE A 42 -0.16 6.95 5.71
CA ILE A 42 1.00 6.76 6.59
C ILE A 42 1.63 5.38 6.34
N GLU A 43 0.83 4.32 6.24
CA GLU A 43 1.32 2.97 5.92
C GLU A 43 2.03 2.94 4.56
N ASN A 44 1.48 3.60 3.54
CA ASN A 44 2.10 3.74 2.22
C ASN A 44 3.42 4.52 2.28
N ALA A 45 3.45 5.62 3.03
CA ALA A 45 4.65 6.44 3.19
C ALA A 45 5.77 5.69 3.93
N LEU A 46 5.43 4.97 4.99
CA LEU A 46 6.40 4.14 5.74
C LEU A 46 6.92 2.99 4.87
N ALA A 47 6.05 2.32 4.12
CA ALA A 47 6.46 1.28 3.19
C ALA A 47 7.36 1.85 2.09
N GLY A 48 7.02 3.04 1.56
CA GLY A 48 7.85 3.74 0.57
C GLY A 48 9.21 4.16 1.10
N LEU A 49 9.26 4.63 2.34
CA LEU A 49 10.53 4.97 2.99
C LEU A 49 11.42 3.73 3.16
N ALA A 50 10.85 2.60 3.57
CA ALA A 50 11.57 1.34 3.68
C ALA A 50 12.11 0.86 2.32
N ILE A 51 11.33 1.04 1.24
CA ILE A 51 11.74 0.72 -0.13
C ILE A 51 12.83 1.67 -0.60
N PHE A 52 12.69 2.96 -0.33
CA PHE A 52 13.66 3.98 -0.75
C PHE A 52 15.00 3.85 -0.02
N LEU A 53 14.99 3.50 1.27
CA LEU A 53 16.20 3.23 2.05
C LEU A 53 16.80 1.85 1.77
N GLY A 54 15.99 0.90 1.26
CA GLY A 54 16.42 -0.44 0.88
C GLY A 54 17.04 -0.44 -0.52
N SER A 55 18.07 -1.25 -0.71
CA SER A 55 18.71 -1.45 -2.03
C SER A 55 17.92 -2.38 -2.96
N ASP A 56 16.80 -2.93 -2.49
CA ASP A 56 16.12 -4.01 -3.20
C ASP A 56 15.28 -3.55 -4.39
N TYR A 57 14.83 -2.28 -4.37
CA TYR A 57 13.95 -1.71 -5.38
C TYR A 57 14.61 -0.56 -6.14
N GLN A 58 15.74 -0.85 -6.77
CA GLN A 58 16.41 0.15 -7.61
C GLN A 58 15.69 0.31 -8.95
N GLU A 59 15.68 1.54 -9.46
CA GLU A 59 15.16 1.82 -10.80
C GLU A 59 15.95 1.03 -11.87
N ASN A 60 15.25 0.63 -12.90
CA ASN A 60 15.75 -0.20 -14.00
C ASN A 60 16.11 -1.66 -13.67
N VAL A 61 15.84 -2.13 -12.46
CA VAL A 61 16.03 -3.54 -12.12
C VAL A 61 14.95 -4.39 -12.76
N VAL A 62 15.36 -5.44 -13.45
CA VAL A 62 14.46 -6.46 -14.01
C VAL A 62 14.02 -7.41 -12.91
N CYS A 63 12.74 -7.69 -12.86
CA CYS A 63 12.15 -8.60 -11.89
C CYS A 63 11.00 -9.40 -12.53
N TRP A 64 10.56 -10.42 -11.83
CA TRP A 64 9.35 -11.16 -12.16
C TRP A 64 8.27 -10.81 -11.16
N ILE A 65 7.10 -10.43 -11.63
CA ILE A 65 5.96 -10.13 -10.79
C ILE A 65 4.89 -11.18 -11.03
N THR A 66 4.37 -11.76 -9.94
CA THR A 66 3.22 -12.65 -10.01
C THR A 66 1.98 -11.89 -9.61
N THR A 67 1.09 -11.67 -10.56
CA THR A 67 -0.20 -11.01 -10.35
C THR A 67 -1.30 -11.97 -10.82
N ASN A 68 -2.31 -12.21 -9.97
CA ASN A 68 -3.42 -13.11 -10.27
C ASN A 68 -2.98 -14.53 -10.74
N GLY A 69 -1.90 -15.05 -10.17
CA GLY A 69 -1.37 -16.36 -10.54
C GLY A 69 -0.55 -16.38 -11.82
N THR A 70 -0.47 -15.28 -12.55
CA THR A 70 0.34 -15.17 -13.77
C THR A 70 1.65 -14.47 -13.47
N ARG A 71 2.76 -15.13 -13.81
CA ARG A 71 4.13 -14.62 -13.69
C ARG A 71 4.49 -13.85 -14.96
N ARG A 72 4.85 -12.57 -14.80
CA ARG A 72 5.23 -11.70 -15.92
C ARG A 72 6.58 -11.06 -15.68
N PRO A 73 7.41 -10.91 -16.71
CA PRO A 73 8.64 -10.14 -16.60
C PRO A 73 8.29 -8.65 -16.48
N ALA A 74 8.98 -7.98 -15.59
CA ALA A 74 8.76 -6.57 -15.32
C ALA A 74 10.09 -5.85 -15.06
N ARG A 75 10.06 -4.54 -15.18
CA ARG A 75 11.15 -3.65 -14.80
C ARG A 75 10.61 -2.55 -13.91
N ILE A 76 11.35 -2.23 -12.86
CA ILE A 76 11.02 -1.10 -12.00
C ILE A 76 11.31 0.18 -12.80
N SER A 77 10.25 0.92 -13.14
CA SER A 77 10.36 2.16 -13.92
C SER A 77 10.66 3.35 -13.02
N GLN A 78 9.93 3.45 -11.92
CA GLN A 78 10.08 4.55 -10.98
C GLN A 78 9.67 4.11 -9.58
N THR A 79 10.47 4.49 -8.60
CA THR A 79 10.17 4.29 -7.18
C THR A 79 9.86 5.62 -6.52
N GLY A 80 8.65 5.76 -6.00
CA GLY A 80 8.20 6.94 -5.27
C GLY A 80 7.89 6.63 -3.80
N LEU A 81 7.69 7.67 -3.00
CA LEU A 81 7.39 7.53 -1.57
C LEU A 81 6.07 6.81 -1.31
N LEU A 82 5.06 7.04 -2.12
CA LEU A 82 3.71 6.48 -1.93
C LEU A 82 3.40 5.33 -2.88
N SER A 83 4.06 5.27 -4.02
CA SER A 83 3.78 4.27 -5.06
C SER A 83 5.02 3.94 -5.87
N THR A 84 5.07 2.71 -6.33
CA THR A 84 6.11 2.22 -7.26
C THR A 84 5.45 1.87 -8.59
N THR A 85 6.10 2.25 -9.68
CA THR A 85 5.64 2.01 -11.04
C THR A 85 6.52 0.95 -11.69
N PHE A 86 5.88 -0.09 -12.20
CA PHE A 86 6.50 -1.19 -12.91
C PHE A 86 6.11 -1.12 -14.38
N TYR A 87 7.05 -1.43 -15.25
CA TYR A 87 6.78 -1.72 -16.65
C TYR A 87 6.71 -3.25 -16.81
N LEU A 88 5.52 -3.77 -17.09
CA LEU A 88 5.30 -5.18 -17.33
C LEU A 88 5.46 -5.45 -18.83
N TYR A 89 6.28 -6.44 -19.17
CA TYR A 89 6.45 -6.85 -20.53
C TYR A 89 5.38 -7.88 -20.93
N GLU A 90 4.83 -7.71 -22.11
CA GLU A 90 3.99 -8.71 -22.76
C GLU A 90 4.88 -9.54 -23.68
N VAL A 91 4.90 -10.83 -23.43
CA VAL A 91 5.74 -11.78 -24.14
C VAL A 91 4.84 -12.79 -24.83
N ASP A 92 5.06 -13.04 -26.11
CA ASP A 92 4.35 -14.06 -26.87
C ASP A 92 4.83 -15.48 -26.55
N GLU A 93 4.22 -16.48 -27.18
CA GLU A 93 4.57 -17.88 -26.99
C GLU A 93 6.02 -18.21 -27.45
N ALA A 94 6.58 -17.37 -28.33
CA ALA A 94 7.94 -17.50 -28.81
C ALA A 94 8.98 -16.81 -27.91
N GLY A 95 8.53 -16.15 -26.82
CA GLY A 95 9.39 -15.42 -25.91
C GLY A 95 9.80 -14.02 -26.39
N ILE A 96 9.14 -13.51 -27.43
CA ILE A 96 9.40 -12.19 -28.00
C ILE A 96 8.53 -11.14 -27.28
N ILE A 97 9.13 -10.00 -26.92
CA ILE A 97 8.40 -8.88 -26.31
C ILE A 97 7.55 -8.22 -27.39
N THR A 98 6.24 -8.28 -27.24
CA THR A 98 5.26 -7.71 -28.17
C THR A 98 4.71 -6.38 -27.71
N GLY A 99 4.81 -6.09 -26.41
CA GLY A 99 4.28 -4.86 -25.85
C GLY A 99 4.64 -4.71 -24.37
N GLY A 100 4.01 -3.76 -23.71
CA GLY A 100 4.16 -3.57 -22.29
C GLY A 100 3.11 -2.67 -21.68
N THR A 101 2.85 -2.85 -20.42
CA THR A 101 1.85 -2.13 -19.64
C THR A 101 2.50 -1.50 -18.41
N LEU A 102 2.14 -0.27 -18.09
CA LEU A 102 2.55 0.37 -16.84
C LEU A 102 1.60 -0.04 -15.72
N LEU A 103 2.16 -0.61 -14.66
CA LEU A 103 1.46 -0.96 -13.44
C LEU A 103 1.95 -0.08 -12.31
N LYS A 104 1.08 0.79 -11.80
CA LYS A 104 1.37 1.64 -10.65
C LYS A 104 0.69 1.05 -9.42
N LEU A 105 1.47 0.74 -8.41
CA LEU A 105 1.00 0.13 -7.16
C LEU A 105 1.35 0.99 -5.96
N PRO A 106 0.43 1.12 -4.99
CA PRO A 106 0.76 1.68 -3.68
C PRO A 106 1.85 0.84 -3.00
N ASN A 107 2.77 1.49 -2.30
CA ASN A 107 3.88 0.78 -1.66
C ASN A 107 3.43 -0.21 -0.57
N SER A 108 2.27 0.00 0.04
CA SER A 108 1.67 -0.94 1.00
C SER A 108 1.32 -2.30 0.36
N GLU A 109 0.95 -2.31 -0.92
CA GLU A 109 0.59 -3.53 -1.66
C GLU A 109 1.81 -4.34 -2.09
N LEU A 110 3.00 -3.73 -2.17
CA LEU A 110 4.23 -4.43 -2.56
C LEU A 110 4.59 -5.55 -1.59
N LYS A 111 4.17 -5.45 -0.32
CA LYS A 111 4.39 -6.50 0.68
C LYS A 111 3.63 -7.80 0.38
N SER A 112 2.51 -7.70 -0.33
CA SER A 112 1.67 -8.83 -0.72
C SER A 112 2.03 -9.40 -2.10
N LEU A 113 2.81 -8.67 -2.88
CA LEU A 113 3.26 -9.09 -4.20
C LEU A 113 4.49 -9.99 -4.10
N ARG A 114 4.42 -11.11 -4.81
CA ARG A 114 5.60 -11.95 -5.00
C ARG A 114 6.45 -11.37 -6.12
N ILE A 115 7.54 -10.72 -5.73
CA ILE A 115 8.53 -10.14 -6.64
C ILE A 115 9.79 -11.01 -6.55
N GLU A 116 10.21 -11.55 -7.68
CA GLU A 116 11.40 -12.39 -7.80
C GLU A 116 12.45 -11.63 -8.61
N ARG A 117 13.65 -11.53 -8.07
CA ARG A 117 14.78 -10.90 -8.76
C ARG A 117 15.67 -12.00 -9.34
N PRO A 118 16.00 -11.97 -10.64
CA PRO A 118 16.98 -12.88 -11.20
C PRO A 118 18.35 -12.62 -10.56
N LEU A 119 19.03 -13.68 -10.17
CA LEU A 119 20.39 -13.63 -9.62
C LEU A 119 21.38 -14.04 -10.71
N ASP A 120 22.00 -13.07 -11.34
CA ASP A 120 22.89 -13.28 -12.49
C ASP A 120 24.21 -14.01 -12.14
N HIS A 121 24.52 -14.15 -10.85
CA HIS A 121 25.81 -14.65 -10.38
C HIS A 121 25.78 -16.02 -9.70
N LEU A 122 24.60 -16.63 -9.55
CA LEU A 122 24.52 -17.98 -9.00
C LEU A 122 24.54 -19.00 -10.14
N PRO A 123 25.45 -20.00 -10.10
CA PRO A 123 25.41 -21.11 -11.04
C PRO A 123 24.07 -21.83 -10.89
N LEU A 124 23.42 -22.10 -12.01
CA LEU A 124 22.20 -22.90 -12.02
C LEU A 124 22.46 -24.22 -11.31
N PRO A 125 21.57 -24.65 -10.39
CA PRO A 125 21.70 -25.97 -9.78
C PRO A 125 21.69 -26.99 -10.92
N LYS A 126 22.73 -27.85 -10.94
CA LYS A 126 22.78 -28.95 -11.90
C LYS A 126 21.52 -29.79 -11.70
N PRO A 127 20.81 -30.14 -12.78
CA PRO A 127 19.70 -31.06 -12.67
C PRO A 127 20.19 -32.32 -11.95
N ALA A 128 19.43 -32.72 -10.93
CA ALA A 128 19.73 -33.97 -10.23
C ALA A 128 19.85 -35.07 -11.28
N GLN A 129 21.06 -35.63 -11.41
CA GLN A 129 21.24 -36.81 -12.24
C GLN A 129 20.33 -37.87 -11.64
N GLN A 130 19.29 -38.24 -12.36
CA GLN A 130 18.54 -39.46 -12.05
C GLN A 130 19.56 -40.59 -12.12
N GLU A 131 20.03 -41.04 -10.97
CA GLU A 131 20.70 -42.29 -10.84
C GLU A 131 19.77 -43.36 -11.38
N THR A 132 19.99 -43.74 -12.62
CA THR A 132 19.36 -44.93 -13.22
C THR A 132 20.04 -46.09 -12.55
N ASP A 133 19.45 -46.51 -11.43
CA ASP A 133 19.83 -47.75 -10.77
C ASP A 133 19.50 -48.91 -11.74
N LYS A 134 20.54 -49.61 -12.13
CA LYS A 134 20.50 -50.79 -13.00
C LYS A 134 20.49 -52.02 -12.15
#